data_1fcf572bb042beaa05e2e42835a21256
#
_entry.id   1fcf572bb042beaa05e2e42835a21256
#
_cell.length_a   1.000
_cell.length_b   1.000
_cell.length_c   1.000
_cell.angle_alpha   90.00
_cell.angle_beta   90.00
_cell.angle_gamma   90.00
#
_symmetry.space_group_name_H-M   'P 1'
#
loop_
_entity.id
_entity.type
_entity.pdbx_description
1 polymer ?
#
loop_
_entity_poly.entity_id
_entity_poly.type
_entity_poly.pdbx_seq_one_letter_code
_entity_poly.pdbx_strand_id
1 'polypeptide(L)'
;ELVEIESHFDNYRPLAETNPGGPQNGEFYGLGVHTLDQIISLFGRPDHVSYDLRSLRNKANPDDTFEAQLFYGDMKAIVKTSHLVQIDYPKFIVHGHKGSFVKYGIDQQETSLKANIMPGEPGFGADDSVGELVYVNEAGEMVREAVPLESGDYGRVYDALYDTLVNGQPNYVKETDVLTNMEILQRGFEQPSPATITLTR
;
A
#
# COMPACT_ATOMS: atom_id res chain seq x y z
N GLU A 1 18.32 -7.12 7.41
CA GLU A 1 17.16 -8.00 7.32
C GLU A 1 15.93 -7.24 7.80
N LEU A 2 14.82 -7.27 7.02
CA LEU A 2 13.55 -6.64 7.37
C LEU A 2 12.80 -7.51 8.38
N VAL A 3 12.09 -6.86 9.28
CA VAL A 3 11.26 -7.48 10.32
C VAL A 3 9.79 -7.16 10.08
N GLU A 4 9.50 -5.89 9.81
CA GLU A 4 8.12 -5.42 9.60
C GLU A 4 8.07 -4.26 8.63
N ILE A 5 7.03 -4.23 7.81
CA ILE A 5 6.66 -3.08 6.99
C ILE A 5 5.18 -2.79 7.13
N GLU A 6 4.82 -1.51 7.27
CA GLU A 6 3.43 -1.07 7.23
C GLU A 6 3.20 -0.16 6.03
N SER A 7 2.06 -0.32 5.35
CA SER A 7 1.55 0.59 4.32
C SER A 7 0.15 1.06 4.69
N HIS A 8 -0.01 2.36 4.81
CA HIS A 8 -1.24 3.00 5.24
C HIS A 8 -1.86 3.82 4.11
N PHE A 9 -3.19 3.82 4.06
CA PHE A 9 -3.98 4.71 3.21
C PHE A 9 -5.20 5.22 3.99
N ASP A 10 -4.94 6.00 5.03
CA ASP A 10 -5.95 6.48 5.97
C ASP A 10 -6.48 7.87 5.58
N ASN A 11 -7.68 8.19 6.04
CA ASN A 11 -8.25 9.52 5.94
C ASN A 11 -9.29 9.76 7.04
N TYR A 12 -9.79 11.01 7.12
CA TYR A 12 -10.85 11.35 8.07
C TYR A 12 -12.13 11.76 7.33
N ARG A 13 -13.08 10.82 7.24
CA ARG A 13 -14.41 10.99 6.64
C ARG A 13 -15.46 10.37 7.55
N PRO A 14 -15.77 10.99 8.73
CA PRO A 14 -16.61 10.36 9.77
C PRO A 14 -18.05 10.16 9.34
N LEU A 15 -18.55 10.98 8.40
CA LEU A 15 -19.92 10.85 7.90
C LEU A 15 -19.95 9.86 6.73
N ALA A 16 -20.85 8.90 6.81
CA ALA A 16 -21.11 7.96 5.72
C ALA A 16 -22.61 7.98 5.37
N GLU A 17 -22.90 8.26 4.12
CA GLU A 17 -24.23 8.02 3.57
C GLU A 17 -24.49 6.51 3.50
N THR A 18 -25.77 6.12 3.42
CA THR A 18 -26.11 4.72 3.21
C THR A 18 -25.71 4.31 1.79
N ASN A 19 -24.83 3.35 1.68
CA ASN A 19 -24.40 2.76 0.42
C ASN A 19 -24.55 1.23 0.52
N PRO A 20 -25.73 0.67 0.19
CA PRO A 20 -26.00 -0.76 0.35
C PRO A 20 -25.38 -1.62 -0.77
N GLY A 21 -24.18 -1.29 -1.20
CA GLY A 21 -23.42 -2.08 -2.18
C GLY A 21 -22.92 -3.40 -1.63
N GLY A 22 -22.40 -4.26 -2.54
CA GLY A 22 -21.72 -5.49 -2.13
C GLY A 22 -20.32 -5.21 -1.55
N PRO A 23 -19.62 -6.27 -1.08
CA PRO A 23 -18.27 -6.14 -0.51
C PRO A 23 -17.28 -5.37 -1.39
N GLN A 24 -17.39 -5.49 -2.71
CA GLN A 24 -16.58 -4.78 -3.70
C GLN A 24 -16.71 -3.24 -3.66
N ASN A 25 -17.68 -2.70 -2.95
CA ASN A 25 -17.86 -1.27 -2.74
C ASN A 25 -17.20 -0.79 -1.43
N GLY A 26 -16.54 -1.69 -0.70
CA GLY A 26 -15.79 -1.37 0.53
C GLY A 26 -14.36 -0.91 0.24
N GLU A 27 -13.73 -0.39 1.27
CA GLU A 27 -12.38 0.17 1.17
C GLU A 27 -11.29 -0.90 1.04
N PHE A 28 -11.56 -2.14 1.44
CA PHE A 28 -10.61 -3.22 1.21
C PHE A 28 -10.42 -3.49 -0.29
N TYR A 29 -11.50 -3.41 -1.10
CA TYR A 29 -11.36 -3.41 -2.56
C TYR A 29 -10.89 -2.06 -3.11
N GLY A 30 -11.41 -0.94 -2.58
CA GLY A 30 -11.11 0.38 -3.09
C GLY A 30 -9.68 0.84 -2.86
N LEU A 31 -9.20 0.77 -1.64
CA LEU A 31 -7.86 1.22 -1.23
C LEU A 31 -6.91 0.07 -0.91
N GLY A 32 -7.45 -1.08 -0.47
CA GLY A 32 -6.66 -2.27 -0.16
C GLY A 32 -5.93 -2.81 -1.38
N VAL A 33 -6.52 -2.76 -2.56
CA VAL A 33 -5.86 -3.16 -3.81
C VAL A 33 -4.53 -2.43 -4.02
N HIS A 34 -4.46 -1.13 -3.69
CA HIS A 34 -3.25 -0.33 -3.85
C HIS A 34 -2.17 -0.67 -2.80
N THR A 35 -2.58 -0.79 -1.52
CA THR A 35 -1.62 -1.11 -0.45
C THR A 35 -1.12 -2.54 -0.53
N LEU A 36 -1.95 -3.48 -0.93
CA LEU A 36 -1.57 -4.87 -1.21
C LEU A 36 -0.60 -4.96 -2.38
N ASP A 37 -0.89 -4.25 -3.50
CA ASP A 37 -0.02 -4.24 -4.67
C ASP A 37 1.39 -3.74 -4.34
N GLN A 38 1.50 -2.69 -3.53
CA GLN A 38 2.78 -2.16 -3.05
C GLN A 38 3.59 -3.22 -2.29
N ILE A 39 2.96 -4.00 -1.42
CA ILE A 39 3.63 -5.04 -0.64
C ILE A 39 3.96 -6.25 -1.52
N ILE A 40 3.02 -6.71 -2.33
CA ILE A 40 3.20 -7.89 -3.20
C ILE A 40 4.28 -7.62 -4.26
N SER A 41 4.34 -6.42 -4.82
CA SER A 41 5.39 -6.06 -5.80
C SER A 41 6.80 -6.13 -5.21
N LEU A 42 6.95 -5.90 -3.90
CA LEU A 42 8.25 -5.97 -3.20
C LEU A 42 8.60 -7.39 -2.74
N PHE A 43 7.63 -8.15 -2.25
CA PHE A 43 7.88 -9.40 -1.52
C PHE A 43 7.22 -10.63 -2.16
N GLY A 44 6.38 -10.43 -3.18
CA GLY A 44 5.64 -11.51 -3.83
C GLY A 44 4.49 -12.04 -2.99
N ARG A 45 4.18 -13.33 -3.17
CA ARG A 45 3.09 -14.02 -2.50
C ARG A 45 3.41 -14.32 -1.04
N PRO A 46 2.57 -13.92 -0.06
CA PRO A 46 2.75 -14.27 1.35
C PRO A 46 2.40 -15.74 1.63
N ASP A 47 2.93 -16.28 2.71
CA ASP A 47 2.62 -17.64 3.20
C ASP A 47 1.17 -17.72 3.72
N HIS A 48 0.72 -16.69 4.46
CA HIS A 48 -0.65 -16.57 4.97
C HIS A 48 -1.00 -15.11 5.22
N VAL A 49 -2.30 -14.83 5.36
CA VAL A 49 -2.85 -13.52 5.60
C VAL A 49 -3.88 -13.56 6.73
N SER A 50 -3.78 -12.61 7.66
CA SER A 50 -4.82 -12.34 8.65
C SER A 50 -5.59 -11.09 8.27
N TYR A 51 -6.91 -11.09 8.49
CA TYR A 51 -7.82 -10.02 8.11
C TYR A 51 -8.60 -9.48 9.30
N ASP A 52 -8.82 -8.18 9.30
CA ASP A 52 -9.78 -7.49 10.15
C ASP A 52 -10.50 -6.41 9.32
N LEU A 53 -11.69 -6.74 8.82
CA LEU A 53 -12.52 -5.88 7.97
C LEU A 53 -13.73 -5.40 8.78
N ARG A 54 -14.00 -4.10 8.81
CA ARG A 54 -15.06 -3.51 9.62
C ARG A 54 -15.81 -2.41 8.90
N SER A 55 -17.12 -2.36 9.15
CA SER A 55 -17.99 -1.23 8.82
C SER A 55 -18.24 -0.44 10.11
N LEU A 56 -17.47 0.61 10.36
CA LEU A 56 -17.51 1.37 11.61
C LEU A 56 -18.45 2.56 11.55
N ARG A 57 -18.50 3.26 10.43
CA ARG A 57 -19.32 4.47 10.25
C ARG A 57 -20.80 4.14 10.06
N ASN A 58 -21.12 3.10 9.30
CA ASN A 58 -22.48 2.62 9.07
C ASN A 58 -22.47 1.10 8.87
N LYS A 59 -23.07 0.37 9.79
CA LYS A 59 -23.11 -1.11 9.79
C LYS A 59 -23.86 -1.72 8.59
N ALA A 60 -24.66 -0.94 7.90
CA ALA A 60 -25.38 -1.37 6.70
C ALA A 60 -24.53 -1.25 5.42
N ASN A 61 -23.39 -0.58 5.48
CA ASN A 61 -22.45 -0.41 4.38
C ASN A 61 -21.39 -1.50 4.37
N PRO A 62 -20.69 -1.71 3.24
CA PRO A 62 -19.43 -2.44 3.18
C PRO A 62 -18.38 -1.86 4.14
N ASP A 63 -17.24 -2.52 4.25
CA ASP A 63 -16.14 -2.10 5.12
C ASP A 63 -15.64 -0.68 4.76
N ASP A 64 -15.32 0.08 5.80
CA ASP A 64 -14.70 1.41 5.72
C ASP A 64 -13.40 1.48 6.55
N THR A 65 -13.04 0.35 7.10
CA THR A 65 -11.84 0.17 7.92
C THR A 65 -11.35 -1.27 7.73
N PHE A 66 -10.08 -1.43 7.39
CA PHE A 66 -9.47 -2.75 7.31
C PHE A 66 -8.03 -2.74 7.81
N GLU A 67 -7.59 -3.90 8.27
CA GLU A 67 -6.19 -4.26 8.46
C GLU A 67 -5.99 -5.67 7.90
N ALA A 68 -4.99 -5.85 7.03
CA ALA A 68 -4.54 -7.16 6.62
C ALA A 68 -3.05 -7.31 6.94
N GLN A 69 -2.69 -8.43 7.58
CA GLN A 69 -1.32 -8.77 7.94
C GLN A 69 -0.86 -9.92 7.03
N LEU A 70 0.18 -9.67 6.26
CA LEU A 70 0.79 -10.60 5.32
C LEU A 70 2.08 -11.16 5.93
N PHE A 71 2.24 -12.46 5.97
CA PHE A 71 3.38 -13.12 6.61
C PHE A 71 4.29 -13.76 5.55
N TYR A 72 5.59 -13.52 5.67
CA TYR A 72 6.67 -13.97 4.78
C TYR A 72 7.79 -14.58 5.65
N GLY A 73 7.59 -15.80 6.15
CA GLY A 73 8.50 -16.38 7.15
C GLY A 73 8.52 -15.52 8.42
N ASP A 74 9.69 -14.98 8.76
CA ASP A 74 9.89 -14.13 9.95
C ASP A 74 9.53 -12.65 9.73
N MET A 75 9.29 -12.23 8.48
CA MET A 75 8.87 -10.87 8.16
C MET A 75 7.34 -10.77 8.12
N LYS A 76 6.82 -9.66 8.60
CA LYS A 76 5.40 -9.32 8.52
C LYS A 76 5.20 -8.00 7.78
N ALA A 77 4.24 -7.96 6.86
CA ALA A 77 3.74 -6.71 6.28
C ALA A 77 2.32 -6.45 6.78
N ILE A 78 2.01 -5.18 7.05
CA ILE A 78 0.68 -4.72 7.46
C ILE A 78 0.18 -3.72 6.43
N VAL A 79 -1.00 -3.94 5.89
CA VAL A 79 -1.71 -2.97 5.06
C VAL A 79 -2.97 -2.53 5.78
N LYS A 80 -3.20 -1.22 5.84
CA LYS A 80 -4.24 -0.66 6.68
C LYS A 80 -4.90 0.56 6.06
N THR A 81 -6.20 0.68 6.27
CA THR A 81 -7.00 1.86 5.92
C THR A 81 -8.09 2.04 6.98
N SER A 82 -8.33 3.28 7.35
CA SER A 82 -9.53 3.67 8.10
C SER A 82 -10.01 5.05 7.67
N HIS A 83 -11.33 5.22 7.58
CA HIS A 83 -11.96 6.53 7.38
C HIS A 83 -12.17 7.33 8.68
N LEU A 84 -11.64 6.85 9.80
CA LEU A 84 -11.76 7.51 11.11
C LEU A 84 -10.41 7.93 11.69
N VAL A 85 -9.41 8.14 10.82
CA VAL A 85 -8.07 8.59 11.19
C VAL A 85 -7.97 10.09 10.95
N GLN A 86 -7.94 10.88 12.03
CA GLN A 86 -7.86 12.34 12.00
C GLN A 86 -6.42 12.84 12.12
N ILE A 87 -5.53 12.05 12.71
CA ILE A 87 -4.09 12.32 12.76
C ILE A 87 -3.42 11.35 11.79
N ASP A 88 -2.73 11.88 10.79
CA ASP A 88 -2.13 11.07 9.73
C ASP A 88 -1.11 10.07 10.27
N TYR A 89 -1.28 8.80 9.88
CA TYR A 89 -0.23 7.81 9.99
C TYR A 89 0.86 8.06 8.95
N PRO A 90 2.11 7.62 9.20
CA PRO A 90 3.08 7.48 8.12
C PRO A 90 2.50 6.64 6.98
N LYS A 91 2.78 7.01 5.73
CA LYS A 91 2.41 6.19 4.56
C LYS A 91 3.14 4.85 4.59
N PHE A 92 4.43 4.89 4.97
CA PHE A 92 5.24 3.70 5.17
C PHE A 92 6.00 3.77 6.48
N ILE A 93 6.01 2.65 7.21
CA ILE A 93 6.86 2.39 8.36
C ILE A 93 7.61 1.10 8.05
N VAL A 94 8.93 1.11 8.15
CA VAL A 94 9.76 -0.06 7.87
C VAL A 94 10.71 -0.29 9.03
N HIS A 95 10.71 -1.49 9.58
CA HIS A 95 11.62 -1.90 10.64
C HIS A 95 12.51 -3.04 10.20
N GLY A 96 13.78 -2.93 10.50
CA GLY A 96 14.78 -3.97 10.30
C GLY A 96 15.67 -4.11 11.53
N HIS A 97 16.53 -5.13 11.54
CA HIS A 97 17.41 -5.41 12.67
C HIS A 97 18.40 -4.27 13.00
N LYS A 98 18.72 -3.41 12.05
CA LYS A 98 19.72 -2.35 12.23
C LYS A 98 19.17 -0.93 12.14
N GLY A 99 17.90 -0.77 11.82
CA GLY A 99 17.33 0.56 11.67
C GLY A 99 15.86 0.54 11.26
N SER A 100 15.31 1.74 11.17
CA SER A 100 13.90 1.97 10.81
C SER A 100 13.80 3.12 9.83
N PHE A 101 12.81 3.03 8.95
CA PHE A 101 12.48 4.08 8.00
C PHE A 101 11.01 4.48 8.14
N VAL A 102 10.74 5.76 8.03
CA VAL A 102 9.38 6.32 8.07
C VAL A 102 9.20 7.32 6.94
N LYS A 103 8.06 7.25 6.24
CA LYS A 103 7.66 8.20 5.21
C LYS A 103 6.23 8.66 5.43
N TYR A 104 6.02 9.97 5.48
CA TYR A 104 4.69 10.58 5.53
C TYR A 104 4.23 11.03 4.14
N GLY A 105 2.92 11.25 4.01
CA GLY A 105 2.29 11.71 2.77
C GLY A 105 2.23 10.66 1.67
N ILE A 106 1.39 10.90 0.69
CA ILE A 106 1.27 10.11 -0.55
C ILE A 106 2.00 10.86 -1.67
N ASP A 107 2.26 10.18 -2.79
CA ASP A 107 2.81 10.85 -3.97
C ASP A 107 1.85 11.93 -4.51
N GLN A 108 2.39 12.91 -5.22
CA GLN A 108 1.66 14.10 -5.65
C GLN A 108 1.13 14.02 -7.10
N GLN A 109 1.12 12.84 -7.71
CA GLN A 109 0.71 12.66 -9.10
C GLN A 109 -0.76 13.04 -9.32
N GLU A 110 -1.67 12.59 -8.45
CA GLU A 110 -3.09 12.95 -8.53
C GLU A 110 -3.30 14.46 -8.32
N THR A 111 -2.56 15.07 -7.39
CA THR A 111 -2.58 16.51 -7.16
C THR A 111 -2.12 17.27 -8.40
N SER A 112 -1.05 16.81 -9.06
CA SER A 112 -0.54 17.37 -10.32
C SER A 112 -1.59 17.30 -11.42
N LEU A 113 -2.23 16.14 -11.61
CA LEU A 113 -3.30 15.98 -12.61
C LEU A 113 -4.50 16.91 -12.33
N LYS A 114 -4.91 17.05 -11.08
CA LYS A 114 -5.98 18.01 -10.69
C LYS A 114 -5.59 19.46 -10.96
N ALA A 115 -4.30 19.78 -10.95
CA ALA A 115 -3.75 21.08 -11.32
C ALA A 115 -3.50 21.22 -12.83
N ASN A 116 -3.89 20.23 -13.66
CA ASN A 116 -3.63 20.12 -15.09
C ASN A 116 -2.12 20.09 -15.46
N ILE A 117 -1.29 19.60 -14.58
CA ILE A 117 0.12 19.27 -14.86
C ILE A 117 0.15 17.81 -15.29
N MET A 118 0.62 17.54 -16.50
CA MET A 118 0.58 16.20 -17.10
C MET A 118 1.89 15.43 -16.87
N PRO A 119 1.88 14.08 -16.96
CA PRO A 119 3.09 13.27 -16.96
C PRO A 119 4.09 13.76 -18.01
N GLY A 120 5.37 13.87 -17.64
CA GLY A 120 6.42 14.42 -18.49
C GLY A 120 6.56 15.95 -18.44
N GLU A 121 5.63 16.68 -17.84
CA GLU A 121 5.79 18.12 -17.63
C GLU A 121 6.63 18.43 -16.38
N PRO A 122 7.36 19.56 -16.37
CA PRO A 122 8.12 19.96 -15.19
C PRO A 122 7.23 20.09 -13.93
N GLY A 123 7.64 19.44 -12.85
CA GLY A 123 6.93 19.47 -11.57
C GLY A 123 5.83 18.40 -11.42
N PHE A 124 5.57 17.58 -12.45
CA PHE A 124 4.65 16.46 -12.29
C PHE A 124 5.15 15.48 -11.23
N GLY A 125 4.27 15.12 -10.29
CA GLY A 125 4.57 14.17 -9.21
C GLY A 125 5.65 14.63 -8.23
N ALA A 126 6.10 15.90 -8.32
CA ALA A 126 7.11 16.43 -7.41
C ALA A 126 6.58 16.41 -5.96
N ASP A 127 7.37 15.83 -5.06
CA ASP A 127 7.10 15.74 -3.64
C ASP A 127 8.34 16.23 -2.87
N ASP A 128 8.19 17.34 -2.17
CA ASP A 128 9.27 17.92 -1.35
C ASP A 128 9.41 17.21 0.01
N SER A 129 8.57 16.21 0.30
CA SER A 129 8.70 15.43 1.51
C SER A 129 9.95 14.54 1.47
N VAL A 130 10.47 14.23 2.65
CA VAL A 130 11.61 13.33 2.81
C VAL A 130 11.21 12.14 3.69
N GLY A 131 11.79 10.99 3.42
CA GLY A 131 11.78 9.88 4.36
C GLY A 131 12.79 10.11 5.47
N GLU A 132 12.56 9.56 6.63
CA GLU A 132 13.50 9.55 7.75
C GLU A 132 14.03 8.13 7.96
N LEU A 133 15.35 7.96 7.86
CA LEU A 133 16.05 6.73 8.16
C LEU A 133 16.83 6.89 9.47
N VAL A 134 16.61 5.98 10.42
CA VAL A 134 17.36 5.89 11.67
C VAL A 134 17.99 4.53 11.75
N TYR A 135 19.32 4.47 11.93
CA TYR A 135 20.05 3.21 12.01
C TYR A 135 21.29 3.30 12.91
N VAL A 136 21.83 2.15 13.27
CA VAL A 136 23.10 2.06 13.99
C VAL A 136 24.21 1.78 12.98
N ASN A 137 25.22 2.67 12.92
CA ASN A 137 26.36 2.53 12.03
C ASN A 137 27.37 1.48 12.54
N GLU A 138 28.45 1.24 11.79
CA GLU A 138 29.48 0.26 12.15
C GLU A 138 30.26 0.63 13.43
N ALA A 139 30.27 1.90 13.80
CA ALA A 139 30.87 2.38 15.05
C ALA A 139 29.95 2.20 16.28
N GLY A 140 28.72 1.72 16.07
CA GLY A 140 27.72 1.57 17.13
C GLY A 140 26.98 2.85 17.46
N GLU A 141 27.07 3.89 16.63
CA GLU A 141 26.42 5.18 16.83
C GLU A 141 25.06 5.21 16.12
N MET A 142 24.07 5.83 16.76
CA MET A 142 22.75 6.08 16.15
C MET A 142 22.86 7.24 15.15
N VAL A 143 22.57 6.96 13.91
CA VAL A 143 22.53 7.93 12.79
C VAL A 143 21.10 8.17 12.39
N ARG A 144 20.77 9.42 12.07
CA ARG A 144 19.49 9.86 11.55
C ARG A 144 19.71 10.63 10.26
N GLU A 145 19.09 10.18 9.19
CA GLU A 145 19.24 10.74 7.84
C GLU A 145 17.90 11.04 7.20
N ALA A 146 17.83 12.16 6.48
CA ALA A 146 16.74 12.46 5.56
C ALA A 146 17.01 11.73 4.23
N VAL A 147 16.06 10.93 3.78
CA VAL A 147 16.11 10.21 2.50
C VAL A 147 15.26 10.94 1.48
N PRO A 148 15.86 11.53 0.43
CA PRO A 148 15.11 12.12 -0.67
C PRO A 148 14.24 11.07 -1.35
N LEU A 149 13.04 11.48 -1.77
CA LEU A 149 12.11 10.61 -2.47
C LEU A 149 12.17 10.87 -3.97
N GLU A 150 12.00 9.83 -4.76
CA GLU A 150 11.85 9.96 -6.20
C GLU A 150 10.44 10.48 -6.54
N SER A 151 10.36 11.34 -7.56
CA SER A 151 9.07 11.76 -8.10
C SER A 151 8.36 10.60 -8.78
N GLY A 152 7.08 10.44 -8.49
CA GLY A 152 6.22 9.52 -9.21
C GLY A 152 5.97 10.00 -10.64
N ASP A 153 5.82 9.06 -11.58
CA ASP A 153 5.47 9.36 -12.97
C ASP A 153 4.60 8.26 -13.57
N TYR A 154 3.30 8.52 -13.72
CA TYR A 154 2.36 7.61 -14.37
C TYR A 154 2.73 7.33 -15.83
N GLY A 155 3.51 8.18 -16.47
CA GLY A 155 4.00 7.97 -17.84
C GLY A 155 4.82 6.69 -17.97
N ARG A 156 5.57 6.31 -16.93
CA ARG A 156 6.38 5.08 -16.89
C ARG A 156 5.59 3.80 -17.14
N VAL A 157 4.29 3.78 -16.79
CA VAL A 157 3.42 2.63 -17.07
C VAL A 157 3.22 2.44 -18.56
N TYR A 158 3.05 3.54 -19.30
CA TYR A 158 2.89 3.52 -20.76
C TYR A 158 4.20 3.18 -21.46
N ASP A 159 5.34 3.66 -20.96
CA ASP A 159 6.66 3.29 -21.46
C ASP A 159 6.91 1.78 -21.29
N ALA A 160 6.63 1.25 -20.13
CA ALA A 160 6.75 -0.18 -19.85
C ALA A 160 5.81 -1.02 -20.71
N LEU A 161 4.57 -0.56 -20.94
CA LEU A 161 3.62 -1.24 -21.83
C LEU A 161 4.13 -1.22 -23.29
N TYR A 162 4.65 -0.11 -23.76
CA TYR A 162 5.26 0.01 -25.09
C TYR A 162 6.43 -0.97 -25.23
N ASP A 163 7.32 -1.03 -24.26
CA ASP A 163 8.46 -1.94 -24.25
C ASP A 163 8.02 -3.40 -24.30
N THR A 164 6.97 -3.74 -23.59
CA THR A 164 6.40 -5.09 -23.62
C THR A 164 5.81 -5.43 -25.00
N LEU A 165 4.98 -4.55 -25.56
CA LEU A 165 4.25 -4.83 -26.79
C LEU A 165 5.09 -4.71 -28.06
N VAL A 166 6.02 -3.76 -28.08
CA VAL A 166 6.80 -3.43 -29.28
C VAL A 166 8.21 -4.00 -29.23
N ASN A 167 8.87 -3.94 -28.08
CA ASN A 167 10.25 -4.35 -27.91
C ASN A 167 10.40 -5.77 -27.35
N GLY A 168 9.29 -6.46 -27.07
CA GLY A 168 9.29 -7.84 -26.57
C GLY A 168 9.88 -8.00 -25.18
N GLN A 169 9.92 -6.91 -24.39
CA GLN A 169 10.37 -6.97 -22.98
C GLN A 169 9.35 -7.71 -22.11
N PRO A 170 9.78 -8.36 -21.01
CA PRO A 170 8.86 -8.93 -20.05
C PRO A 170 7.86 -7.88 -19.53
N ASN A 171 6.63 -8.32 -19.24
CA ASN A 171 5.64 -7.42 -18.64
C ASN A 171 6.16 -6.90 -17.29
N TYR A 172 6.15 -5.59 -17.12
CA TYR A 172 6.56 -4.92 -15.89
C TYR A 172 5.67 -5.34 -14.70
N VAL A 173 4.36 -5.39 -14.93
CA VAL A 173 3.39 -5.91 -13.95
C VAL A 173 3.30 -7.42 -14.10
N LYS A 174 3.75 -8.16 -13.09
CA LYS A 174 3.74 -9.62 -13.12
C LYS A 174 2.31 -10.14 -12.92
N GLU A 175 1.88 -11.03 -13.79
CA GLU A 175 0.57 -11.68 -13.68
C GLU A 175 0.38 -12.41 -12.33
N THR A 176 1.43 -13.04 -11.83
CA THR A 176 1.42 -13.69 -10.51
C THR A 176 1.09 -12.75 -9.37
N ASP A 177 1.59 -11.51 -9.42
CA ASP A 177 1.37 -10.51 -8.39
C ASP A 177 -0.07 -10.01 -8.44
N VAL A 178 -0.61 -9.78 -9.64
CA VAL A 178 -2.03 -9.43 -9.86
C VAL A 178 -2.95 -10.52 -9.33
N LEU A 179 -2.69 -11.78 -9.70
CA LEU A 179 -3.50 -12.92 -9.25
C LEU A 179 -3.43 -13.10 -7.73
N THR A 180 -2.25 -12.90 -7.13
CA THR A 180 -2.09 -12.94 -5.68
C THR A 180 -2.89 -11.84 -4.99
N ASN A 181 -2.83 -10.61 -5.50
CA ASN A 181 -3.61 -9.49 -4.98
C ASN A 181 -5.11 -9.78 -5.02
N MET A 182 -5.61 -10.22 -6.18
CA MET A 182 -7.02 -10.58 -6.34
C MET A 182 -7.46 -11.72 -5.44
N GLU A 183 -6.63 -12.75 -5.25
CA GLU A 183 -6.92 -13.85 -4.32
C GLU A 183 -7.03 -13.35 -2.89
N ILE A 184 -6.09 -12.50 -2.43
CA ILE A 184 -6.13 -11.94 -1.07
C ILE A 184 -7.41 -11.12 -0.86
N LEU A 185 -7.77 -10.27 -1.81
CA LEU A 185 -8.99 -9.47 -1.75
C LEU A 185 -10.24 -10.37 -1.69
N GLN A 186 -10.34 -11.37 -2.55
CA GLN A 186 -11.48 -12.30 -2.56
C GLN A 186 -11.60 -13.09 -1.26
N ARG A 187 -10.48 -13.67 -0.80
CA ARG A 187 -10.45 -14.49 0.44
C ARG A 187 -10.84 -13.69 1.68
N GLY A 188 -10.54 -12.40 1.74
CA GLY A 188 -10.91 -11.54 2.85
C GLY A 188 -12.43 -11.47 3.08
N PHE A 189 -13.24 -11.67 2.04
CA PHE A 189 -14.72 -11.67 2.14
C PHE A 189 -15.34 -13.05 2.25
N GLU A 190 -14.59 -14.12 2.00
CA GLU A 190 -15.09 -15.50 2.13
C GLU A 190 -15.12 -15.99 3.57
N GLN A 191 -14.46 -15.28 4.48
CA GLN A 191 -14.33 -15.65 5.89
C GLN A 191 -14.97 -14.60 6.82
N PRO A 192 -15.51 -15.02 7.97
CA PRO A 192 -15.88 -14.04 9.01
C PRO A 192 -14.65 -13.24 9.44
N SER A 193 -14.77 -11.92 9.53
CA SER A 193 -13.71 -11.07 10.05
C SER A 193 -13.80 -10.94 11.59
N PRO A 194 -12.69 -11.05 12.34
CA PRO A 194 -11.34 -11.32 11.86
C PRO A 194 -11.09 -12.79 11.47
N ALA A 195 -10.22 -13.02 10.51
CA ALA A 195 -9.84 -14.36 10.07
C ALA A 195 -8.35 -14.45 9.67
N THR A 196 -7.79 -15.66 9.70
CA THR A 196 -6.47 -15.97 9.15
C THR A 196 -6.60 -17.11 8.14
N ILE A 197 -6.05 -16.95 6.97
CA ILE A 197 -6.03 -17.98 5.93
C ILE A 197 -4.60 -18.25 5.45
N THR A 198 -4.33 -19.51 5.09
CA THR A 198 -3.07 -19.91 4.50
C THR A 198 -3.22 -19.92 2.98
N LEU A 199 -2.29 -19.29 2.28
CA LEU A 199 -2.25 -19.30 0.83
C LEU A 199 -1.42 -20.50 0.36
N THR A 200 -2.09 -21.51 -0.16
CA THR A 200 -1.43 -22.68 -0.75
C THR A 200 -0.82 -22.30 -2.11
N ARG A 201 0.32 -22.90 -2.40
CA ARG A 201 1.03 -22.71 -3.68
C ARG A 201 0.35 -23.47 -4.82
#